data_da89ef61c6f7e5bc9034687dac885e0b
#
_entry.id   da89ef61c6f7e5bc9034687dac885e0b
#
_cell.length_a   1.000
_cell.length_b   1.000
_cell.length_c   1.000
_cell.angle_alpha   90.00
_cell.angle_beta   90.00
_cell.angle_gamma   90.00
#
_symmetry.space_group_name_H-M   'P 1'
#
loop_
_entity.id
_entity.type
_entity.pdbx_description
1 polymer ?
#
loop_
_entity_poly.entity_id
_entity_poly.type
_entity_poly.pdbx_seq_one_letter_code
_entity_poly.pdbx_strand_id
1 'polypeptide(L)'
;MFKSPLGILTIFIFGLTLLVGVNANKRAQESNIRFDPVIKKIEGWTIHVDPALLEGKHAEEGEHALKMLANHLQRISILVQGEALKKLKTCQIWIEHSHPSLQAMQYHPSVGWLKSNGHDPRLNKMVHIPQAKALISRGQLLKHPAVILHELAHSYHDQFLSFDHPEIINAYKKAMKKGSYDQVMLYTGQSVKHYATTNHKEYFAEGTESYFYRNDFYPFVRAELQKHDPFLHDVLKEIWGDAKK
;
A
#
# COMPACT_ATOMS: atom_id res chain seq x y z
N MET A 1 -18.38 -54.00 62.56
CA MET A 1 -19.45 -53.98 61.55
C MET A 1 -18.97 -53.17 60.32
N PHE A 2 -19.02 -53.75 59.19
CA PHE A 2 -18.56 -53.39 57.88
C PHE A 2 -18.91 -52.01 57.39
N LYS A 3 -17.97 -51.33 56.63
CA LYS A 3 -18.09 -51.09 55.20
C LYS A 3 -16.86 -50.31 54.66
N SER A 4 -16.26 -50.84 53.62
CA SER A 4 -15.18 -50.29 52.84
C SER A 4 -15.65 -49.16 51.89
N PRO A 5 -14.74 -48.27 51.44
CA PRO A 5 -15.07 -47.25 50.50
C PRO A 5 -14.64 -47.65 49.06
N LEU A 6 -15.45 -47.24 48.14
CA LEU A 6 -15.23 -47.32 46.70
C LEU A 6 -14.19 -46.24 46.25
N GLY A 7 -13.18 -46.66 45.58
CA GLY A 7 -12.24 -45.76 44.92
C GLY A 7 -12.83 -45.24 43.61
N ILE A 8 -12.78 -43.95 43.40
CA ILE A 8 -13.14 -43.30 42.14
C ILE A 8 -11.87 -43.05 41.36
N LEU A 9 -11.75 -43.73 40.23
CA LEU A 9 -10.72 -43.59 39.22
C LEU A 9 -10.99 -42.33 38.43
N THR A 10 -10.20 -41.27 38.62
CA THR A 10 -10.26 -40.07 37.79
C THR A 10 -9.30 -40.27 36.63
N ILE A 11 -9.84 -40.55 35.47
CA ILE A 11 -9.10 -40.74 34.23
C ILE A 11 -8.83 -39.37 33.59
N PHE A 12 -7.58 -39.16 33.25
CA PHE A 12 -7.03 -38.06 32.49
C PHE A 12 -7.77 -37.81 31.19
N ILE A 13 -8.30 -36.58 31.02
CA ILE A 13 -8.67 -35.99 29.73
C ILE A 13 -7.97 -34.62 29.65
N PHE A 14 -6.66 -34.61 29.45
CA PHE A 14 -5.89 -33.37 29.27
C PHE A 14 -5.05 -33.35 27.97
N GLY A 15 -5.19 -34.33 27.08
CA GLY A 15 -4.34 -34.45 25.89
C GLY A 15 -4.96 -34.03 24.56
N LEU A 16 -6.29 -33.84 24.46
CA LEU A 16 -6.95 -33.70 23.16
C LEU A 16 -7.29 -32.26 22.75
N THR A 17 -7.45 -31.36 23.72
CA THR A 17 -7.85 -29.97 23.45
C THR A 17 -6.73 -29.08 22.91
N LEU A 18 -5.46 -29.34 23.24
CA LEU A 18 -4.32 -28.57 22.73
C LEU A 18 -4.03 -28.88 21.26
N LEU A 19 -4.15 -30.12 20.82
CA LEU A 19 -3.90 -30.52 19.41
C LEU A 19 -4.98 -30.02 18.46
N VAL A 20 -6.23 -29.92 18.91
CA VAL A 20 -7.32 -29.38 18.08
C VAL A 20 -7.18 -27.87 17.91
N GLY A 21 -6.79 -27.16 18.98
CA GLY A 21 -6.57 -25.70 18.91
C GLY A 21 -5.39 -25.30 18.01
N VAL A 22 -4.28 -26.04 18.04
CA VAL A 22 -3.11 -25.79 17.18
C VAL A 22 -3.43 -26.09 15.72
N ASN A 23 -4.16 -27.16 15.43
CA ASN A 23 -4.56 -27.49 14.06
C ASN A 23 -5.64 -26.55 13.51
N ALA A 24 -6.57 -26.04 14.33
CA ALA A 24 -7.55 -25.05 13.92
C ALA A 24 -6.89 -23.70 13.61
N ASN A 25 -5.93 -23.25 14.43
CA ASN A 25 -5.17 -22.03 14.17
C ASN A 25 -4.27 -22.16 12.94
N LYS A 26 -3.64 -23.31 12.72
CA LYS A 26 -2.84 -23.58 11.53
C LYS A 26 -3.71 -23.64 10.28
N ARG A 27 -4.89 -24.29 10.34
CA ARG A 27 -5.87 -24.29 9.24
C ARG A 27 -6.46 -22.90 8.96
N ALA A 28 -6.76 -22.09 9.99
CA ALA A 28 -7.21 -20.72 9.81
C ALA A 28 -6.12 -19.84 9.18
N GLN A 29 -4.84 -20.07 9.51
CA GLN A 29 -3.71 -19.36 8.92
C GLN A 29 -3.43 -19.79 7.47
N GLU A 30 -3.64 -21.07 7.13
CA GLU A 30 -3.56 -21.60 5.77
C GLU A 30 -4.76 -21.16 4.90
N SER A 31 -5.94 -20.90 5.49
CA SER A 31 -7.15 -20.48 4.74
C SER A 31 -7.07 -19.07 4.17
N ASN A 32 -6.12 -18.23 4.61
CA ASN A 32 -5.92 -16.86 4.11
C ASN A 32 -4.94 -16.77 2.93
N ILE A 33 -4.23 -17.85 2.63
CA ILE A 33 -3.37 -17.97 1.44
C ILE A 33 -4.26 -18.36 0.26
N ARG A 34 -4.41 -17.47 -0.71
CA ARG A 34 -5.30 -17.66 -1.86
C ARG A 34 -4.60 -18.30 -3.05
N PHE A 35 -3.33 -18.01 -3.24
CA PHE A 35 -2.48 -18.54 -4.29
C PHE A 35 -1.00 -18.32 -3.94
N ASP A 36 -0.11 -19.02 -4.64
CA ASP A 36 1.31 -18.72 -4.62
C ASP A 36 1.66 -17.82 -5.82
N PRO A 37 2.23 -16.64 -5.58
CA PRO A 37 2.49 -15.70 -6.66
C PRO A 37 3.65 -16.15 -7.54
N VAL A 38 3.55 -15.85 -8.83
CA VAL A 38 4.69 -15.93 -9.76
C VAL A 38 5.50 -14.65 -9.62
N ILE A 39 6.80 -14.78 -9.35
CA ILE A 39 7.69 -13.64 -9.19
C ILE A 39 8.18 -13.16 -10.56
N LYS A 40 7.96 -11.89 -10.85
CA LYS A 40 8.47 -11.21 -12.05
C LYS A 40 9.32 -10.01 -11.68
N LYS A 41 10.24 -9.63 -12.57
CA LYS A 41 10.97 -8.36 -12.51
C LYS A 41 10.41 -7.44 -13.60
N ILE A 42 9.90 -6.26 -13.19
CA ILE A 42 9.37 -5.24 -14.10
C ILE A 42 10.03 -3.92 -13.74
N GLU A 43 10.71 -3.27 -14.67
CA GLU A 43 11.42 -1.99 -14.50
C GLU A 43 12.37 -1.96 -13.28
N GLY A 44 12.82 -3.13 -12.84
CA GLY A 44 13.71 -3.31 -11.68
C GLY A 44 13.00 -3.62 -10.36
N TRP A 45 11.67 -3.53 -10.29
CA TRP A 45 10.89 -3.97 -9.12
C TRP A 45 10.60 -5.46 -9.11
N THR A 46 10.48 -6.02 -7.90
CA THR A 46 9.96 -7.39 -7.69
C THR A 46 8.44 -7.33 -7.60
N ILE A 47 7.78 -8.04 -8.52
CA ILE A 47 6.33 -8.10 -8.61
C ILE A 47 5.87 -9.52 -8.31
N HIS A 48 4.98 -9.65 -7.33
CA HIS A 48 4.29 -10.89 -6.97
C HIS A 48 2.97 -10.94 -7.75
N VAL A 49 2.90 -11.78 -8.78
CA VAL A 49 1.79 -11.80 -9.73
C VAL A 49 0.89 -13.00 -9.45
N ASP A 50 -0.41 -12.75 -9.34
CA ASP A 50 -1.43 -13.80 -9.33
C ASP A 50 -1.33 -14.65 -10.60
N PRO A 51 -1.15 -15.99 -10.51
CA PRO A 51 -1.10 -16.87 -11.66
C PRO A 51 -2.29 -16.73 -12.62
N ALA A 52 -3.47 -16.40 -12.09
CA ALA A 52 -4.67 -16.18 -12.90
C ALA A 52 -4.52 -15.05 -13.94
N LEU A 53 -3.57 -14.11 -13.73
CA LEU A 53 -3.24 -13.04 -14.67
C LEU A 53 -2.26 -13.47 -15.76
N LEU A 54 -1.69 -14.67 -15.70
CA LEU A 54 -0.66 -15.12 -16.60
C LEU A 54 -1.16 -16.18 -17.60
N GLU A 55 -2.23 -16.88 -17.24
CA GLU A 55 -2.78 -17.97 -18.06
C GLU A 55 -4.31 -18.07 -17.92
N GLY A 56 -4.93 -18.79 -18.86
CA GLY A 56 -6.38 -19.02 -18.87
C GLY A 56 -7.18 -17.77 -19.24
N LYS A 57 -8.40 -17.68 -18.72
CA LYS A 57 -9.41 -16.68 -19.12
C LYS A 57 -9.08 -15.22 -18.78
N HIS A 58 -8.13 -14.98 -17.87
CA HIS A 58 -7.74 -13.64 -17.41
C HIS A 58 -6.37 -13.20 -17.93
N ALA A 59 -5.71 -14.00 -18.79
CA ALA A 59 -4.37 -13.71 -19.29
C ALA A 59 -4.30 -12.41 -20.10
N GLU A 60 -5.30 -12.09 -20.91
CA GLU A 60 -5.37 -10.84 -21.67
C GLU A 60 -5.48 -9.62 -20.75
N GLU A 61 -6.35 -9.68 -19.73
CA GLU A 61 -6.44 -8.62 -18.70
C GLU A 61 -5.11 -8.47 -17.98
N GLY A 62 -4.48 -9.58 -17.61
CA GLY A 62 -3.18 -9.60 -16.94
C GLY A 62 -2.07 -8.98 -17.78
N GLU A 63 -1.99 -9.29 -19.08
CA GLU A 63 -1.04 -8.67 -20.00
C GLU A 63 -1.20 -7.15 -20.04
N HIS A 64 -2.42 -6.65 -20.19
CA HIS A 64 -2.70 -5.23 -20.19
C HIS A 64 -2.37 -4.55 -18.86
N ALA A 65 -2.75 -5.19 -17.73
CA ALA A 65 -2.46 -4.66 -16.39
C ALA A 65 -0.95 -4.60 -16.11
N LEU A 66 -0.18 -5.64 -16.47
CA LEU A 66 1.26 -5.67 -16.30
C LEU A 66 1.98 -4.66 -17.22
N LYS A 67 1.50 -4.43 -18.44
CA LYS A 67 1.99 -3.35 -19.31
C LYS A 67 1.74 -1.97 -18.70
N MET A 68 0.56 -1.75 -18.11
CA MET A 68 0.25 -0.49 -17.45
C MET A 68 1.08 -0.30 -16.18
N LEU A 69 1.29 -1.36 -15.38
CA LEU A 69 2.20 -1.31 -14.24
C LEU A 69 3.62 -0.96 -14.68
N ALA A 70 4.13 -1.59 -15.76
CA ALA A 70 5.43 -1.25 -16.33
C ALA A 70 5.52 0.23 -16.74
N ASN A 71 4.47 0.79 -17.35
CA ASN A 71 4.42 2.22 -17.70
C ASN A 71 4.51 3.13 -16.47
N HIS A 72 3.79 2.81 -15.38
CA HIS A 72 3.91 3.55 -14.13
C HIS A 72 5.33 3.49 -13.56
N LEU A 73 5.92 2.30 -13.48
CA LEU A 73 7.25 2.06 -12.91
C LEU A 73 8.36 2.69 -13.76
N GLN A 74 8.25 2.65 -15.08
CA GLN A 74 9.17 3.34 -15.99
C GLN A 74 9.13 4.84 -15.77
N ARG A 75 7.93 5.44 -15.69
CA ARG A 75 7.77 6.87 -15.37
C ARG A 75 8.42 7.23 -14.04
N ILE A 76 8.19 6.42 -12.99
CA ILE A 76 8.82 6.61 -11.68
C ILE A 76 10.34 6.54 -11.79
N SER A 77 10.89 5.58 -12.57
CA SER A 77 12.33 5.45 -12.80
C SER A 77 12.96 6.66 -13.49
N ILE A 78 12.20 7.40 -14.30
CA ILE A 78 12.65 8.63 -14.96
C ILE A 78 12.59 9.83 -13.99
N LEU A 79 11.52 9.92 -13.19
CA LEU A 79 11.24 11.07 -12.33
C LEU A 79 12.04 11.05 -11.02
N VAL A 80 12.17 9.87 -10.40
CA VAL A 80 12.92 9.69 -9.16
C VAL A 80 14.33 9.22 -9.49
N GLN A 81 15.35 9.79 -8.86
CA GLN A 81 16.75 9.51 -9.20
C GLN A 81 17.59 9.11 -7.97
N GLY A 82 18.83 8.67 -8.22
CA GLY A 82 19.83 8.44 -7.19
C GLY A 82 19.46 7.37 -6.16
N GLU A 83 19.82 7.61 -4.91
CA GLU A 83 19.59 6.66 -3.81
C GLU A 83 18.09 6.47 -3.49
N ALA A 84 17.27 7.49 -3.68
CA ALA A 84 15.83 7.38 -3.48
C ALA A 84 15.21 6.34 -4.44
N LEU A 85 15.58 6.35 -5.71
CA LEU A 85 15.13 5.36 -6.69
C LEU A 85 15.63 3.95 -6.34
N LYS A 86 16.89 3.81 -5.93
CA LYS A 86 17.43 2.50 -5.52
C LYS A 86 16.63 1.89 -4.36
N LYS A 87 16.33 2.70 -3.36
CA LYS A 87 15.49 2.31 -2.22
C LYS A 87 14.05 1.96 -2.67
N LEU A 88 13.42 2.80 -3.50
CA LEU A 88 12.08 2.53 -4.04
C LEU A 88 12.01 1.18 -4.78
N LYS A 89 13.04 0.81 -5.53
CA LYS A 89 13.10 -0.46 -6.27
C LYS A 89 13.19 -1.69 -5.36
N THR A 90 13.48 -1.52 -4.07
CA THR A 90 13.40 -2.61 -3.09
C THR A 90 12.01 -2.82 -2.52
N CYS A 91 11.11 -1.82 -2.63
CA CYS A 91 9.70 -1.96 -2.25
C CYS A 91 9.00 -2.93 -3.19
N GLN A 92 8.42 -3.99 -2.66
CA GLN A 92 7.80 -5.05 -3.45
C GLN A 92 6.33 -4.72 -3.76
N ILE A 93 5.84 -5.22 -4.88
CA ILE A 93 4.48 -5.00 -5.34
C ILE A 93 3.79 -6.36 -5.51
N TRP A 94 2.55 -6.46 -5.04
CA TRP A 94 1.68 -7.62 -5.20
C TRP A 94 0.47 -7.23 -6.05
N ILE A 95 0.21 -7.99 -7.12
CA ILE A 95 -0.94 -7.76 -8.00
C ILE A 95 -1.80 -9.00 -8.11
N GLU A 96 -3.11 -8.82 -7.92
CA GLU A 96 -4.12 -9.87 -8.02
C GLU A 96 -5.11 -9.60 -9.16
N HIS A 97 -5.64 -10.67 -9.75
CA HIS A 97 -6.76 -10.52 -10.66
C HIS A 97 -7.94 -9.87 -9.96
N SER A 98 -8.38 -10.42 -8.82
CA SER A 98 -9.49 -9.87 -8.04
C SER A 98 -9.44 -10.35 -6.59
N HIS A 99 -9.25 -9.42 -5.65
CA HIS A 99 -9.37 -9.70 -4.23
C HIS A 99 -10.84 -9.61 -3.79
N PRO A 100 -11.36 -10.55 -2.96
CA PRO A 100 -12.78 -10.61 -2.62
C PRO A 100 -13.29 -9.40 -1.79
N SER A 101 -12.45 -8.81 -0.97
CA SER A 101 -12.84 -7.73 -0.05
C SER A 101 -12.07 -6.41 -0.26
N LEU A 102 -10.83 -6.44 -0.76
CA LEU A 102 -10.04 -5.24 -1.00
C LEU A 102 -10.27 -4.73 -2.43
N GLN A 103 -10.54 -3.43 -2.56
CA GLN A 103 -10.82 -2.79 -3.85
C GLN A 103 -9.78 -1.75 -4.22
N ALA A 104 -9.34 -0.94 -3.25
CA ALA A 104 -8.36 0.13 -3.47
C ALA A 104 -6.94 -0.43 -3.45
N MET A 105 -6.08 0.13 -4.30
CA MET A 105 -4.63 -0.05 -4.20
C MET A 105 -4.17 0.51 -2.86
N GLN A 106 -3.23 -0.16 -2.18
CA GLN A 106 -2.81 0.22 -0.85
C GLN A 106 -1.47 -0.40 -0.47
N TYR A 107 -0.72 0.30 0.38
CA TYR A 107 0.44 -0.25 1.06
C TYR A 107 0.04 -0.91 2.38
N HIS A 108 0.63 -2.06 2.73
CA HIS A 108 0.33 -2.80 3.96
C HIS A 108 1.48 -2.68 4.99
N PRO A 109 1.43 -1.74 5.93
CA PRO A 109 2.51 -1.55 6.90
C PRO A 109 2.55 -2.59 8.03
N SER A 110 1.44 -3.31 8.30
CA SER A 110 1.25 -4.10 9.52
C SER A 110 0.81 -5.53 9.26
N VAL A 111 1.68 -6.49 9.56
CA VAL A 111 1.33 -7.92 9.55
C VAL A 111 0.24 -8.26 10.58
N GLY A 112 0.20 -7.55 11.70
CA GLY A 112 -0.84 -7.72 12.73
C GLY A 112 -2.22 -7.37 12.20
N TRP A 113 -2.32 -6.24 11.49
CA TRP A 113 -3.58 -5.83 10.86
C TRP A 113 -4.03 -6.83 9.79
N LEU A 114 -3.11 -7.29 8.93
CA LEU A 114 -3.42 -8.30 7.92
C LEU A 114 -4.02 -9.56 8.54
N LYS A 115 -3.36 -10.10 9.57
CA LYS A 115 -3.84 -11.31 10.27
C LYS A 115 -5.19 -11.11 10.94
N SER A 116 -5.40 -9.98 11.63
CA SER A 116 -6.66 -9.72 12.36
C SER A 116 -7.85 -9.46 11.43
N ASN A 117 -7.59 -9.05 10.17
CA ASN A 117 -8.62 -8.82 9.15
C ASN A 117 -8.74 -9.99 8.13
N GLY A 118 -8.07 -11.12 8.39
CA GLY A 118 -8.17 -12.30 7.52
C GLY A 118 -7.51 -12.14 6.15
N HIS A 119 -6.48 -11.29 6.05
CA HIS A 119 -5.71 -11.11 4.82
C HIS A 119 -4.41 -11.93 4.85
N ASP A 120 -3.86 -12.18 3.67
CA ASP A 120 -2.60 -12.90 3.53
C ASP A 120 -1.44 -12.13 4.21
N PRO A 121 -0.79 -12.71 5.22
CA PRO A 121 0.30 -12.03 5.95
C PRO A 121 1.52 -11.75 5.08
N ARG A 122 1.67 -12.40 3.91
CA ARG A 122 2.74 -12.15 2.94
C ARG A 122 2.64 -10.78 2.27
N LEU A 123 1.47 -10.14 2.30
CA LEU A 123 1.28 -8.75 1.85
C LEU A 123 2.00 -7.72 2.74
N ASN A 124 2.54 -8.12 3.89
CA ASN A 124 3.22 -7.19 4.80
C ASN A 124 4.40 -6.48 4.12
N LYS A 125 4.44 -5.16 4.23
CA LYS A 125 5.42 -4.27 3.60
C LYS A 125 5.39 -4.28 2.06
N MET A 126 4.28 -4.69 1.45
CA MET A 126 4.08 -4.65 0.01
C MET A 126 3.05 -3.60 -0.41
N VAL A 127 3.27 -3.01 -1.57
CA VAL A 127 2.23 -2.29 -2.30
C VAL A 127 1.30 -3.34 -2.93
N HIS A 128 0.02 -3.25 -2.65
CA HIS A 128 -0.98 -4.22 -3.10
C HIS A 128 -1.93 -3.62 -4.13
N ILE A 129 -2.03 -4.26 -5.27
CA ILE A 129 -2.99 -3.98 -6.35
C ILE A 129 -4.02 -5.10 -6.33
N PRO A 130 -5.11 -4.94 -5.55
CA PRO A 130 -6.07 -6.03 -5.33
C PRO A 130 -6.99 -6.31 -6.51
N GLN A 131 -7.05 -5.39 -7.48
CA GLN A 131 -7.90 -5.47 -8.66
C GLN A 131 -7.08 -5.07 -9.89
N ALA A 132 -6.54 -6.03 -10.65
CA ALA A 132 -5.71 -5.75 -11.83
C ALA A 132 -6.40 -4.83 -12.85
N LYS A 133 -7.72 -5.02 -13.06
CA LYS A 133 -8.55 -4.18 -13.94
C LYS A 133 -8.55 -2.69 -13.56
N ALA A 134 -8.24 -2.35 -12.31
CA ALA A 134 -8.18 -0.95 -11.90
C ALA A 134 -7.03 -0.21 -12.59
N LEU A 135 -5.89 -0.86 -12.83
CA LEU A 135 -4.75 -0.24 -13.55
C LEU A 135 -5.09 0.18 -14.98
N ILE A 136 -5.96 -0.57 -15.66
CA ILE A 136 -6.35 -0.32 -17.06
C ILE A 136 -7.67 0.45 -17.18
N SER A 137 -8.26 0.85 -16.06
CA SER A 137 -9.49 1.62 -16.04
C SER A 137 -9.24 3.06 -16.45
N ARG A 138 -9.99 3.53 -17.49
CA ARG A 138 -9.97 4.93 -17.90
C ARG A 138 -10.31 5.87 -16.73
N GLY A 139 -11.30 5.51 -15.91
CA GLY A 139 -11.69 6.28 -14.74
C GLY A 139 -10.57 6.42 -13.72
N GLN A 140 -9.85 5.33 -13.44
CA GLN A 140 -8.70 5.35 -12.52
C GLN A 140 -7.57 6.22 -13.07
N LEU A 141 -7.23 6.09 -14.36
CA LEU A 141 -6.15 6.88 -14.98
C LEU A 141 -6.46 8.38 -15.01
N LEU A 142 -7.72 8.76 -15.19
CA LEU A 142 -8.13 10.17 -15.15
C LEU A 142 -8.12 10.71 -13.72
N LYS A 143 -8.63 9.92 -12.77
CA LYS A 143 -8.73 10.28 -11.36
C LYS A 143 -7.35 10.33 -10.69
N HIS A 144 -6.58 9.26 -10.78
CA HIS A 144 -5.38 9.06 -9.94
C HIS A 144 -4.21 8.51 -10.77
N PRO A 145 -3.63 9.32 -11.69
CA PRO A 145 -2.59 8.86 -12.61
C PRO A 145 -1.25 8.55 -11.92
N ALA A 146 -1.07 8.96 -10.66
CA ALA A 146 0.12 8.73 -9.87
C ALA A 146 -0.05 7.64 -8.79
N VAL A 147 -1.16 6.88 -8.79
CA VAL A 147 -1.51 5.93 -7.71
C VAL A 147 -0.37 4.98 -7.31
N ILE A 148 0.40 4.44 -8.26
CA ILE A 148 1.53 3.55 -7.93
C ILE A 148 2.66 4.33 -7.23
N LEU A 149 2.90 5.58 -7.58
CA LEU A 149 3.86 6.43 -6.89
C LEU A 149 3.38 6.76 -5.47
N HIS A 150 2.08 7.02 -5.30
CA HIS A 150 1.44 7.24 -4.00
C HIS A 150 1.69 6.05 -3.04
N GLU A 151 1.37 4.84 -3.47
CA GLU A 151 1.56 3.65 -2.64
C GLU A 151 3.04 3.33 -2.38
N LEU A 152 3.90 3.56 -3.35
CA LEU A 152 5.34 3.46 -3.17
C LEU A 152 5.89 4.54 -2.22
N ALA A 153 5.28 5.74 -2.18
CA ALA A 153 5.65 6.77 -1.20
C ALA A 153 5.29 6.33 0.22
N HIS A 154 4.13 5.69 0.46
CA HIS A 154 3.83 5.07 1.74
C HIS A 154 4.86 4.00 2.13
N SER A 155 5.22 3.14 1.19
CA SER A 155 6.24 2.10 1.39
C SER A 155 7.60 2.70 1.76
N TYR A 156 8.01 3.76 1.07
CA TYR A 156 9.25 4.49 1.34
C TYR A 156 9.22 5.18 2.71
N HIS A 157 8.11 5.85 3.02
CA HIS A 157 7.90 6.54 4.30
C HIS A 157 8.04 5.59 5.48
N ASP A 158 7.40 4.42 5.42
CA ASP A 158 7.46 3.40 6.47
C ASP A 158 8.84 2.73 6.59
N GLN A 159 9.42 2.31 5.47
CA GLN A 159 10.59 1.43 5.49
C GLN A 159 11.93 2.18 5.58
N PHE A 160 12.00 3.46 5.15
CA PHE A 160 13.25 4.22 5.07
C PHE A 160 13.27 5.51 5.86
N LEU A 161 12.10 6.08 6.20
CA LEU A 161 12.02 7.35 6.94
C LEU A 161 11.44 7.17 8.35
N SER A 162 10.66 6.13 8.61
CA SER A 162 9.69 5.99 9.71
C SER A 162 8.43 6.85 9.52
N PHE A 163 7.27 6.29 9.84
CA PHE A 163 6.02 7.06 9.87
C PHE A 163 6.02 8.18 10.92
N ASP A 164 6.95 8.14 11.87
CA ASP A 164 7.13 9.18 12.89
C ASP A 164 8.16 10.25 12.48
N HIS A 165 8.48 10.38 11.18
CA HIS A 165 9.44 11.36 10.67
C HIS A 165 9.05 12.77 11.09
N PRO A 166 9.88 13.47 11.90
CA PRO A 166 9.47 14.69 12.60
C PRO A 166 9.15 15.84 11.64
N GLU A 167 9.87 15.97 10.54
CA GLU A 167 9.68 17.08 9.59
C GLU A 167 8.39 16.91 8.79
N ILE A 168 8.04 15.67 8.40
CA ILE A 168 6.75 15.39 7.74
C ILE A 168 5.59 15.70 8.69
N ILE A 169 5.69 15.24 9.96
CA ILE A 169 4.66 15.52 10.97
C ILE A 169 4.55 17.03 11.25
N ASN A 170 5.65 17.73 11.32
CA ASN A 170 5.66 19.18 11.58
C ASN A 170 5.06 19.97 10.41
N ALA A 171 5.44 19.62 9.16
CA ALA A 171 4.85 20.22 7.96
C ALA A 171 3.33 19.98 7.91
N TYR A 172 2.88 18.74 8.13
CA TYR A 172 1.47 18.37 8.23
C TYR A 172 0.72 19.23 9.26
N LYS A 173 1.23 19.32 10.49
CA LYS A 173 0.59 20.13 11.55
C LYS A 173 0.46 21.60 11.17
N LYS A 174 1.48 22.19 10.52
CA LYS A 174 1.45 23.56 10.04
C LYS A 174 0.40 23.75 8.95
N ALA A 175 0.34 22.85 7.98
CA ALA A 175 -0.64 22.87 6.89
C ALA A 175 -2.09 22.77 7.42
N MET A 176 -2.33 21.83 8.35
CA MET A 176 -3.65 21.66 8.97
C MET A 176 -4.07 22.90 9.78
N LYS A 177 -3.14 23.49 10.53
CA LYS A 177 -3.40 24.74 11.29
C LYS A 177 -3.75 25.92 10.36
N LYS A 178 -3.14 25.97 9.17
CA LYS A 178 -3.39 27.01 8.16
C LYS A 178 -4.75 26.83 7.48
N GLY A 179 -5.30 25.60 7.43
CA GLY A 179 -6.55 25.27 6.72
C GLY A 179 -6.45 25.34 5.20
N SER A 180 -5.24 25.34 4.64
CA SER A 180 -5.04 25.52 3.20
C SER A 180 -5.52 24.34 2.35
N TYR A 181 -5.78 23.20 2.96
CA TYR A 181 -6.27 21.98 2.34
C TYR A 181 -7.75 21.69 2.60
N ASP A 182 -8.48 22.58 3.30
CA ASP A 182 -9.89 22.35 3.64
C ASP A 182 -10.83 22.51 2.45
N GLN A 183 -10.46 23.36 1.48
CA GLN A 183 -11.20 23.54 0.22
C GLN A 183 -10.21 23.74 -0.93
N VAL A 184 -10.03 22.69 -1.72
CA VAL A 184 -9.17 22.67 -2.89
C VAL A 184 -9.91 22.19 -4.12
N MET A 185 -9.41 22.48 -5.29
CA MET A 185 -9.97 21.96 -6.53
C MET A 185 -9.60 20.48 -6.70
N LEU A 186 -10.61 19.63 -6.93
CA LEU A 186 -10.42 18.28 -7.44
C LEU A 186 -10.24 18.34 -8.96
N TYR A 187 -9.61 17.34 -9.57
CA TYR A 187 -9.40 17.24 -11.02
C TYR A 187 -10.69 17.38 -11.86
N THR A 188 -11.86 17.16 -11.27
CA THR A 188 -13.20 17.35 -11.88
C THR A 188 -13.68 18.79 -11.85
N GLY A 189 -12.97 19.71 -11.19
CA GLY A 189 -13.35 21.10 -10.98
C GLY A 189 -14.17 21.36 -9.71
N GLN A 190 -14.53 20.33 -8.97
CA GLN A 190 -15.26 20.47 -7.70
C GLN A 190 -14.34 21.01 -6.60
N SER A 191 -14.89 21.82 -5.68
CA SER A 191 -14.19 22.22 -4.46
C SER A 191 -14.47 21.19 -3.36
N VAL A 192 -13.41 20.59 -2.84
CA VAL A 192 -13.48 19.51 -1.86
C VAL A 192 -12.39 19.64 -0.82
N LYS A 193 -12.51 18.90 0.29
CA LYS A 193 -11.44 18.73 1.25
C LYS A 193 -10.39 17.78 0.67
N HIS A 194 -9.12 18.18 0.73
CA HIS A 194 -8.00 17.38 0.20
C HIS A 194 -7.81 16.09 1.00
N TYR A 195 -7.51 14.98 0.33
CA TYR A 195 -7.25 13.69 0.97
C TYR A 195 -6.03 13.72 1.91
N ALA A 196 -5.04 14.54 1.62
CA ALA A 196 -3.89 14.84 2.49
C ALA A 196 -4.25 15.24 3.94
N THR A 197 -5.48 15.73 4.18
CA THR A 197 -5.92 16.10 5.54
C THR A 197 -6.21 14.90 6.43
N THR A 198 -6.30 13.70 5.88
CA THR A 198 -6.60 12.45 6.59
C THR A 198 -5.57 12.17 7.69
N ASN A 199 -4.29 12.24 7.35
CA ASN A 199 -3.15 12.08 8.26
C ASN A 199 -1.84 12.49 7.56
N HIS A 200 -0.73 12.55 8.30
CA HIS A 200 0.57 12.94 7.77
C HIS A 200 1.17 11.95 6.75
N LYS A 201 0.72 10.71 6.73
CA LYS A 201 1.18 9.70 5.75
C LYS A 201 0.56 9.97 4.38
N GLU A 202 -0.75 10.24 4.36
CA GLU A 202 -1.45 10.68 3.15
C GLU A 202 -0.91 12.03 2.65
N TYR A 203 -0.68 12.97 3.56
CA TYR A 203 -0.09 14.26 3.23
C TYR A 203 1.28 14.13 2.52
N PHE A 204 2.13 13.21 2.98
CA PHE A 204 3.41 12.93 2.34
C PHE A 204 3.24 12.28 0.96
N ALA A 205 2.35 11.28 0.84
CA ALA A 205 2.11 10.58 -0.42
C ALA A 205 1.47 11.48 -1.48
N GLU A 206 0.43 12.24 -1.12
CA GLU A 206 -0.22 13.24 -1.97
C GLU A 206 0.77 14.33 -2.43
N GLY A 207 1.60 14.84 -1.50
CA GLY A 207 2.66 15.78 -1.83
C GLY A 207 3.68 15.20 -2.79
N THR A 208 4.04 13.92 -2.66
CA THR A 208 4.96 13.22 -3.55
C THR A 208 4.41 13.13 -4.98
N GLU A 209 3.11 12.93 -5.15
CA GLU A 209 2.46 12.95 -6.47
C GLU A 209 2.62 14.30 -7.15
N SER A 210 2.27 15.40 -6.45
CA SER A 210 2.43 16.78 -6.96
C SER A 210 3.87 17.13 -7.22
N TYR A 211 4.80 16.63 -6.40
CA TYR A 211 6.23 16.91 -6.51
C TYR A 211 6.86 16.34 -7.79
N PHE A 212 6.44 15.12 -8.16
CA PHE A 212 7.05 14.41 -9.30
C PHE A 212 6.18 14.38 -10.55
N TYR A 213 4.85 14.32 -10.40
CA TYR A 213 3.98 14.09 -11.54
C TYR A 213 2.70 14.92 -11.50
N ARG A 214 1.57 14.29 -11.15
CA ARG A 214 0.27 14.94 -11.07
C ARG A 214 -0.59 14.33 -9.98
N ASN A 215 -1.07 15.16 -9.08
CA ASN A 215 -2.08 14.83 -8.08
C ASN A 215 -3.49 15.02 -8.68
N ASP A 216 -4.50 14.37 -8.12
CA ASP A 216 -5.91 14.59 -8.46
C ASP A 216 -6.58 15.72 -7.65
N PHE A 217 -5.93 16.21 -6.59
CA PHE A 217 -6.28 17.42 -5.86
C PHE A 217 -5.28 18.54 -6.09
N TYR A 218 -5.74 19.80 -6.06
CA TYR A 218 -4.85 20.96 -6.01
C TYR A 218 -4.13 21.03 -4.65
N PRO A 219 -2.80 21.21 -4.73
CA PRO A 219 -1.90 21.50 -5.86
C PRO A 219 -1.65 20.26 -6.75
N PHE A 220 -1.87 20.44 -8.06
CA PHE A 220 -1.77 19.33 -9.02
C PHE A 220 -0.32 19.00 -9.39
N VAL A 221 0.55 20.01 -9.44
CA VAL A 221 1.92 19.89 -9.88
C VAL A 221 2.90 20.64 -8.99
N ARG A 222 4.18 20.34 -9.11
CA ARG A 222 5.26 20.84 -8.27
C ARG A 222 5.29 22.38 -8.13
N ALA A 223 5.08 23.12 -9.20
CA ALA A 223 5.11 24.58 -9.16
C ALA A 223 3.96 25.17 -8.33
N GLU A 224 2.83 24.51 -8.36
CA GLU A 224 1.67 24.86 -7.52
C GLU A 224 1.92 24.44 -6.07
N LEU A 225 2.46 23.23 -5.82
CA LEU A 225 2.85 22.77 -4.49
C LEU A 225 3.83 23.75 -3.83
N GLN A 226 4.84 24.19 -4.54
CA GLN A 226 5.82 25.16 -4.02
C GLN A 226 5.17 26.48 -3.56
N LYS A 227 4.11 26.92 -4.23
CA LYS A 227 3.38 28.15 -3.87
C LYS A 227 2.35 27.89 -2.76
N HIS A 228 1.65 26.77 -2.81
CA HIS A 228 0.56 26.43 -1.91
C HIS A 228 1.08 26.00 -0.53
N ASP A 229 2.09 25.12 -0.52
CA ASP A 229 2.72 24.57 0.68
C ASP A 229 4.25 24.47 0.52
N PRO A 230 4.95 25.60 0.69
CA PRO A 230 6.41 25.62 0.59
C PRO A 230 7.12 24.73 1.61
N PHE A 231 6.52 24.51 2.80
CA PHE A 231 7.11 23.63 3.80
C PHE A 231 7.12 22.17 3.34
N LEU A 232 6.00 21.68 2.82
CA LEU A 232 5.95 20.33 2.25
C LEU A 232 6.90 20.19 1.06
N HIS A 233 6.89 21.18 0.17
CA HIS A 233 7.80 21.21 -0.99
C HIS A 233 9.27 21.04 -0.57
N ASP A 234 9.71 21.76 0.48
CA ASP A 234 11.10 21.72 0.94
C ASP A 234 11.43 20.39 1.63
N VAL A 235 10.52 19.83 2.43
CA VAL A 235 10.66 18.48 3.00
C VAL A 235 10.78 17.42 1.90
N LEU A 236 9.94 17.50 0.86
CA LEU A 236 10.00 16.56 -0.26
C LEU A 236 11.30 16.71 -1.06
N LYS A 237 11.78 17.94 -1.23
CA LYS A 237 13.07 18.20 -1.89
C LYS A 237 14.25 17.60 -1.11
N GLU A 238 14.22 17.66 0.19
CA GLU A 238 15.25 17.05 1.06
C GLU A 238 15.22 15.52 0.96
N ILE A 239 14.03 14.92 1.03
CA ILE A 239 13.85 13.46 1.02
C ILE A 239 14.12 12.87 -0.37
N TRP A 240 13.56 13.46 -1.41
CA TRP A 240 13.57 12.91 -2.76
C TRP A 240 14.71 13.45 -3.66
N GLY A 241 15.36 14.53 -3.23
CA GLY A 241 16.31 15.27 -4.04
C GLY A 241 15.67 16.31 -4.96
N ASP A 242 16.52 17.10 -5.64
CA ASP A 242 16.03 18.12 -6.56
C ASP A 242 15.64 17.51 -7.91
N ALA A 243 14.36 17.46 -8.21
CA ALA A 243 13.81 16.95 -9.47
C ALA A 243 14.02 17.91 -10.68
N LYS A 244 14.89 18.92 -10.57
CA LYS A 244 15.15 19.91 -11.63
C LYS A 244 16.33 19.59 -12.54
N LYS A 245 16.99 18.43 -12.33
CA LYS A 245 18.19 18.09 -13.11
C LYS A 245 17.97 16.84 -13.94
#